data_9ac15af4d65d33760a16b73450566998
#
_entry.id   9ac15af4d65d33760a16b73450566998
#
_cell.length_a   1.000
_cell.length_b   1.000
_cell.length_c   1.000
_cell.angle_alpha   90.00
_cell.angle_beta   90.00
_cell.angle_gamma   90.00
#
_symmetry.space_group_name_H-M   'P 1'
#
loop_
_entity.id
_entity.type
_entity.pdbx_description
1 polymer ?
#
loop_
_entity_poly.entity_id
_entity_poly.type
_entity_poly.pdbx_seq_one_letter_code
_entity_poly.pdbx_strand_id
1 'polypeptide(L)'
;GHDPRDATSSHWPVPDYLSLLGQDVSGLRMGIDERFLSEGVHPEVREAVLQAVAQLTGLGLQAVEVVVPSIEPNFMMDTWSTLCASDAADAHRETWPTRAEEYGPFREWLELADRQTGADYAAAHATRLEYAGKMAGLFEEIDILVCPAMPYAAPRIGDDALPLPG
;
A
#
# COMPACT_ATOMS: atom_id res chain seq x y z
N GLY A 1 -17.88 5.86 9.15
CA GLY A 1 -19.03 4.99 8.97
C GLY A 1 -19.64 5.17 7.59
N HIS A 2 -20.71 4.44 7.31
CA HIS A 2 -21.40 4.54 6.02
C HIS A 2 -21.96 5.94 5.77
N ASP A 3 -21.75 6.47 4.57
CA ASP A 3 -22.38 7.69 4.06
C ASP A 3 -23.25 7.31 2.84
N PRO A 4 -24.58 7.53 2.88
CA PRO A 4 -25.46 7.17 1.77
C PRO A 4 -25.20 7.95 0.46
N ARG A 5 -24.42 9.04 0.52
CA ARG A 5 -23.97 9.82 -0.64
C ARG A 5 -22.71 9.27 -1.28
N ASP A 6 -22.02 8.34 -0.61
CA ASP A 6 -20.84 7.66 -1.11
C ASP A 6 -21.11 6.14 -1.18
N ALA A 7 -21.41 5.66 -2.38
CA ALA A 7 -21.69 4.25 -2.63
C ALA A 7 -20.51 3.32 -2.33
N THR A 8 -19.28 3.85 -2.20
CA THR A 8 -18.09 3.07 -1.87
C THR A 8 -17.85 2.97 -0.37
N SER A 9 -18.56 3.76 0.44
CA SER A 9 -18.42 3.74 1.89
C SER A 9 -18.91 2.42 2.50
N SER A 10 -18.13 1.88 3.43
CA SER A 10 -18.42 0.59 4.05
C SER A 10 -19.59 0.65 5.03
N HIS A 11 -20.45 -0.38 5.00
CA HIS A 11 -21.50 -0.61 5.99
C HIS A 11 -21.00 -1.27 7.29
N TRP A 12 -19.72 -1.60 7.37
CA TRP A 12 -19.15 -2.16 8.58
C TRP A 12 -19.26 -1.18 9.76
N PRO A 13 -19.60 -1.67 10.96
CA PRO A 13 -19.59 -0.83 12.14
C PRO A 13 -18.22 -0.17 12.35
N VAL A 14 -18.21 1.09 12.70
CA VAL A 14 -16.96 1.78 13.09
C VAL A 14 -16.62 1.34 14.52
N PRO A 15 -15.45 0.73 14.76
CA PRO A 15 -15.02 0.38 16.10
C PRO A 15 -14.85 1.63 16.98
N ASP A 16 -15.04 1.49 18.28
CA ASP A 16 -14.70 2.53 19.24
C ASP A 16 -13.17 2.56 19.47
N TYR A 17 -12.46 3.24 18.58
CA TYR A 17 -11.01 3.36 18.65
C TYR A 17 -10.51 4.02 19.92
N LEU A 18 -11.31 4.93 20.52
CA LEU A 18 -10.91 5.63 21.74
C LEU A 18 -10.89 4.72 22.97
N SER A 19 -11.81 3.76 23.04
CA SER A 19 -11.84 2.80 24.14
C SER A 19 -10.65 1.83 24.15
N LEU A 20 -9.94 1.73 23.02
CA LEU A 20 -8.77 0.87 22.87
C LEU A 20 -7.46 1.56 23.24
N LEU A 21 -7.47 2.90 23.38
CA LEU A 21 -6.27 3.64 23.75
C LEU A 21 -5.83 3.29 25.18
N GLY A 22 -4.55 3.02 25.33
CA GLY A 22 -3.94 2.68 26.63
C GLY A 22 -4.21 1.25 27.09
N GLN A 23 -4.81 0.40 26.27
CA GLN A 23 -4.89 -1.02 26.56
C GLN A 23 -3.53 -1.68 26.46
N ASP A 24 -3.37 -2.82 27.19
CA ASP A 24 -2.16 -3.64 27.10
C ASP A 24 -2.05 -4.27 25.71
N VAL A 25 -0.88 -4.11 25.09
CA VAL A 25 -0.54 -4.68 23.77
C VAL A 25 0.45 -5.82 23.89
N SER A 26 0.81 -6.22 25.12
CA SER A 26 1.74 -7.32 25.36
C SER A 26 1.23 -8.62 24.77
N GLY A 27 2.13 -9.35 24.14
CA GLY A 27 1.82 -10.62 23.50
C GLY A 27 1.30 -10.53 22.06
N LEU A 28 0.99 -9.34 21.54
CA LEU A 28 0.70 -9.19 20.12
C LEU A 28 1.91 -9.57 19.27
N ARG A 29 1.69 -10.35 18.23
CA ARG A 29 2.73 -10.85 17.32
C ARG A 29 3.01 -9.80 16.25
N MET A 30 4.23 -9.30 16.22
CA MET A 30 4.71 -8.29 15.30
C MET A 30 5.59 -8.94 14.23
N GLY A 31 5.07 -9.09 13.02
CA GLY A 31 5.80 -9.63 11.88
C GLY A 31 6.82 -8.66 11.33
N ILE A 32 8.02 -9.14 11.08
CA ILE A 32 9.15 -8.40 10.50
C ILE A 32 9.75 -9.24 9.38
N ASP A 33 9.81 -8.67 8.17
CA ASP A 33 10.57 -9.23 7.05
C ASP A 33 11.81 -8.37 6.82
N GLU A 34 13.00 -8.94 7.05
CA GLU A 34 14.27 -8.22 6.93
C GLU A 34 14.50 -7.68 5.51
N ARG A 35 13.97 -8.33 4.48
CA ARG A 35 14.09 -7.86 3.09
C ARG A 35 13.36 -6.54 2.90
N PHE A 36 12.17 -6.40 3.48
CA PHE A 36 11.39 -5.15 3.45
C PHE A 36 12.06 -4.02 4.23
N LEU A 37 12.94 -4.35 5.17
CA LEU A 37 13.68 -3.36 5.94
C LEU A 37 14.98 -2.93 5.27
N SER A 38 15.54 -3.75 4.37
CA SER A 38 16.89 -3.54 3.84
C SER A 38 16.96 -3.34 2.34
N GLU A 39 16.18 -4.09 1.55
CA GLU A 39 16.27 -4.04 0.08
C GLU A 39 15.67 -2.75 -0.48
N GLY A 40 16.52 -1.92 -1.09
CA GLY A 40 16.11 -0.64 -1.67
C GLY A 40 15.65 0.42 -0.67
N VAL A 41 15.90 0.23 0.64
CA VAL A 41 15.52 1.16 1.70
C VAL A 41 16.71 2.03 2.12
N HIS A 42 16.51 3.34 2.19
CA HIS A 42 17.53 4.26 2.67
C HIS A 42 17.90 3.95 4.14
N PRO A 43 19.21 3.95 4.50
CA PRO A 43 19.66 3.57 5.85
C PRO A 43 18.95 4.34 6.99
N GLU A 44 18.65 5.61 6.78
CA GLU A 44 17.97 6.48 7.74
C GLU A 44 16.54 6.01 8.03
N VAL A 45 15.82 5.57 6.98
CA VAL A 45 14.47 5.01 7.11
C VAL A 45 14.52 3.67 7.81
N ARG A 46 15.46 2.81 7.41
CA ARG A 46 15.68 1.51 8.07
C ARG A 46 15.93 1.68 9.56
N GLU A 47 16.82 2.58 9.92
CA GLU A 47 17.16 2.86 11.34
C GLU A 47 15.91 3.34 12.12
N ALA A 48 15.13 4.25 11.55
CA ALA A 48 13.90 4.74 12.18
C ALA A 48 12.88 3.61 12.43
N VAL A 49 12.72 2.69 11.46
CA VAL A 49 11.84 1.54 11.62
C VAL A 49 12.36 0.57 12.67
N LEU A 50 13.66 0.30 12.71
CA LEU A 50 14.27 -0.56 13.74
C LEU A 50 14.11 0.04 15.15
N GLN A 51 14.22 1.36 15.30
CA GLN A 51 13.94 2.04 16.56
C GLN A 51 12.48 1.90 16.97
N ALA A 52 11.53 2.00 16.03
CA ALA A 52 10.12 1.75 16.29
C ALA A 52 9.86 0.30 16.74
N VAL A 53 10.48 -0.68 16.07
CA VAL A 53 10.41 -2.09 16.45
C VAL A 53 10.93 -2.30 17.87
N ALA A 54 12.06 -1.69 18.23
CA ALA A 54 12.63 -1.79 19.58
C ALA A 54 11.67 -1.19 20.64
N GLN A 55 11.03 -0.05 20.35
CA GLN A 55 10.04 0.55 21.24
C GLN A 55 8.80 -0.35 21.41
N LEU A 56 8.27 -0.89 20.32
CA LEU A 56 7.11 -1.80 20.36
C LEU A 56 7.44 -3.09 21.15
N THR A 57 8.64 -3.64 20.96
CA THR A 57 9.13 -4.77 21.77
C THR A 57 9.23 -4.39 23.25
N GLY A 58 9.68 -3.18 23.56
CA GLY A 58 9.71 -2.65 24.92
C GLY A 58 8.31 -2.50 25.56
N LEU A 59 7.27 -2.37 24.75
CA LEU A 59 5.86 -2.40 25.19
C LEU A 59 5.29 -3.82 25.33
N GLY A 60 6.07 -4.85 25.03
CA GLY A 60 5.71 -6.25 25.22
C GLY A 60 5.22 -6.97 23.95
N LEU A 61 5.29 -6.35 22.77
CA LEU A 61 5.01 -7.05 21.52
C LEU A 61 6.09 -8.10 21.25
N GLN A 62 5.69 -9.20 20.65
CA GLN A 62 6.57 -10.28 20.26
C GLN A 62 7.00 -10.13 18.79
N ALA A 63 8.27 -9.91 18.56
CA ALA A 63 8.82 -9.89 17.20
C ALA A 63 8.83 -11.32 16.62
N VAL A 64 8.25 -11.48 15.44
CA VAL A 64 8.19 -12.73 14.67
C VAL A 64 8.81 -12.47 13.31
N GLU A 65 9.83 -13.25 12.97
CA GLU A 65 10.40 -13.23 11.62
C GLU A 65 9.40 -13.85 10.65
N VAL A 66 9.08 -13.13 9.57
CA VAL A 66 8.15 -13.58 8.54
C VAL A 66 8.73 -13.35 7.16
N VAL A 67 8.15 -14.04 6.20
CA VAL A 67 8.41 -13.82 4.77
C VAL A 67 7.15 -13.26 4.14
N VAL A 68 7.14 -11.97 3.86
CA VAL A 68 6.03 -11.33 3.14
C VAL A 68 5.96 -11.93 1.74
N PRO A 69 4.77 -12.38 1.29
CA PRO A 69 4.62 -12.92 -0.04
C PRO A 69 5.15 -11.94 -1.10
N SER A 70 6.16 -12.38 -1.85
CA SER A 70 6.67 -11.59 -2.97
C SER A 70 5.78 -11.76 -4.19
N ILE A 71 5.60 -10.67 -4.92
CA ILE A 71 5.13 -10.69 -6.30
C ILE A 71 6.25 -10.10 -7.13
N GLU A 72 6.46 -10.65 -8.33
CA GLU A 72 7.42 -10.09 -9.27
C GLU A 72 7.20 -8.57 -9.39
N PRO A 73 8.22 -7.74 -9.16
CA PRO A 73 8.05 -6.28 -9.06
C PRO A 73 7.33 -5.66 -10.25
N ASN A 74 7.67 -6.10 -11.48
CA ASN A 74 7.03 -5.61 -12.70
C ASN A 74 5.55 -6.01 -12.76
N PHE A 75 5.23 -7.23 -12.33
CA PHE A 75 3.87 -7.73 -12.32
C PHE A 75 2.97 -6.95 -11.33
N MET A 76 3.50 -6.57 -10.17
CA MET A 76 2.78 -5.69 -9.25
C MET A 76 2.57 -4.30 -9.82
N MET A 77 3.60 -3.72 -10.43
CA MET A 77 3.50 -2.40 -11.05
C MET A 77 2.49 -2.42 -12.20
N ASP A 78 2.51 -3.42 -13.05
CA ASP A 78 1.58 -3.58 -14.17
C ASP A 78 0.14 -3.78 -13.66
N THR A 79 -0.05 -4.63 -12.64
CA THR A 79 -1.36 -4.87 -12.02
C THR A 79 -1.90 -3.60 -11.38
N TRP A 80 -1.09 -2.92 -10.58
CA TRP A 80 -1.47 -1.67 -9.91
C TRP A 80 -1.79 -0.58 -10.91
N SER A 81 -0.93 -0.40 -11.92
CA SER A 81 -1.13 0.61 -12.96
C SER A 81 -2.42 0.36 -13.75
N THR A 82 -2.70 -0.89 -14.09
CA THR A 82 -3.93 -1.26 -14.80
C THR A 82 -5.18 -0.92 -13.99
N LEU A 83 -5.21 -1.29 -12.71
CA LEU A 83 -6.35 -1.01 -11.84
C LEU A 83 -6.52 0.50 -11.62
N CYS A 84 -5.45 1.20 -11.24
CA CYS A 84 -5.51 2.63 -10.97
C CYS A 84 -5.89 3.46 -12.20
N ALA A 85 -5.35 3.14 -13.37
CA ALA A 85 -5.69 3.84 -14.60
C ALA A 85 -7.16 3.63 -14.98
N SER A 86 -7.66 2.40 -14.87
CA SER A 86 -9.06 2.08 -15.17
C SER A 86 -10.03 2.77 -14.22
N ASP A 87 -9.74 2.76 -12.93
CA ASP A 87 -10.56 3.43 -11.91
C ASP A 87 -10.51 4.95 -12.08
N ALA A 88 -9.34 5.51 -12.44
CA ALA A 88 -9.21 6.93 -12.76
C ALA A 88 -10.03 7.32 -14.01
N ALA A 89 -10.04 6.50 -15.04
CA ALA A 89 -10.83 6.76 -16.24
C ALA A 89 -12.35 6.82 -15.93
N ASP A 90 -12.85 5.91 -15.09
CA ASP A 90 -14.24 5.96 -14.65
C ASP A 90 -14.54 7.23 -13.83
N ALA A 91 -13.66 7.59 -12.91
CA ALA A 91 -13.83 8.79 -12.10
C ALA A 91 -13.83 10.09 -12.92
N HIS A 92 -13.08 10.12 -14.02
CA HIS A 92 -12.93 11.27 -14.90
C HIS A 92 -13.77 11.21 -16.19
N ARG A 93 -14.64 10.23 -16.36
CA ARG A 93 -15.42 9.98 -17.60
C ARG A 93 -16.21 11.18 -18.13
N GLU A 94 -16.59 12.13 -17.26
CA GLU A 94 -17.35 13.32 -17.68
C GLU A 94 -16.45 14.43 -18.26
N THR A 95 -15.16 14.39 -17.94
CA THR A 95 -14.20 15.44 -18.32
C THR A 95 -13.10 14.95 -19.25
N TRP A 96 -12.87 13.66 -19.30
CA TRP A 96 -11.93 13.03 -20.21
C TRP A 96 -12.65 12.49 -21.47
N PRO A 97 -12.15 12.66 -22.72
CA PRO A 97 -10.93 13.43 -23.06
C PRO A 97 -11.20 14.92 -23.37
N THR A 98 -12.42 15.40 -23.20
CA THR A 98 -12.83 16.76 -23.64
C THR A 98 -12.02 17.89 -22.98
N ARG A 99 -11.49 17.65 -21.78
CA ARG A 99 -10.67 18.60 -21.01
C ARG A 99 -9.22 18.09 -20.80
N ALA A 100 -8.70 17.33 -21.75
CA ALA A 100 -7.39 16.67 -21.62
C ALA A 100 -6.23 17.63 -21.28
N GLU A 101 -6.29 18.88 -21.77
CA GLU A 101 -5.27 19.88 -21.53
C GLU A 101 -5.15 20.35 -20.06
N GLU A 102 -6.18 20.10 -19.26
CA GLU A 102 -6.21 20.52 -17.86
C GLU A 102 -5.56 19.49 -16.91
N TYR A 103 -5.27 18.28 -17.40
CA TYR A 103 -4.79 17.19 -16.57
C TYR A 103 -3.28 17.21 -16.30
N GLY A 104 -2.50 17.99 -17.04
CA GLY A 104 -1.04 18.00 -16.92
C GLY A 104 -0.44 16.59 -17.01
N PRO A 105 0.52 16.22 -16.15
CA PRO A 105 1.14 14.88 -16.17
C PRO A 105 0.17 13.73 -15.87
N PHE A 106 -0.94 13.98 -15.17
CA PHE A 106 -1.95 12.95 -14.87
C PHE A 106 -2.63 12.40 -16.13
N ARG A 107 -2.57 13.13 -17.24
CA ARG A 107 -3.06 12.72 -18.56
C ARG A 107 -2.51 11.35 -18.98
N GLU A 108 -1.26 11.04 -18.68
CA GLU A 108 -0.62 9.78 -19.05
C GLU A 108 -1.35 8.55 -18.46
N TRP A 109 -1.91 8.69 -17.26
CA TRP A 109 -2.73 7.65 -16.62
C TRP A 109 -4.04 7.40 -17.36
N LEU A 110 -4.71 8.46 -17.81
CA LEU A 110 -5.95 8.34 -18.56
C LEU A 110 -5.71 7.78 -19.98
N GLU A 111 -4.60 8.17 -20.61
CA GLU A 111 -4.17 7.59 -21.89
C GLU A 111 -3.75 6.11 -21.76
N LEU A 112 -3.25 5.70 -20.61
CA LEU A 112 -3.00 4.29 -20.31
C LEU A 112 -4.31 3.51 -20.25
N ALA A 113 -5.32 4.05 -19.57
CA ALA A 113 -6.65 3.44 -19.47
C ALA A 113 -7.31 3.25 -20.83
N ASP A 114 -7.20 4.23 -21.73
CA ASP A 114 -7.77 4.16 -23.09
C ASP A 114 -7.21 2.99 -23.94
N ARG A 115 -6.05 2.46 -23.54
CA ARG A 115 -5.40 1.33 -24.23
C ARG A 115 -5.68 -0.03 -23.59
N GLN A 116 -6.28 -0.03 -22.38
CA GLN A 116 -6.57 -1.26 -21.65
C GLN A 116 -7.88 -1.89 -22.11
N THR A 117 -7.92 -3.20 -22.01
CA THR A 117 -9.13 -3.98 -22.28
C THR A 117 -9.80 -4.45 -20.99
N GLY A 118 -11.07 -4.82 -21.08
CA GLY A 118 -11.75 -5.47 -19.96
C GLY A 118 -11.06 -6.78 -19.51
N ALA A 119 -10.34 -7.47 -20.41
CA ALA A 119 -9.57 -8.66 -20.07
C ALA A 119 -8.33 -8.29 -19.23
N ASP A 120 -7.64 -7.20 -19.55
CA ASP A 120 -6.50 -6.72 -18.77
C ASP A 120 -6.92 -6.34 -17.35
N TYR A 121 -8.03 -5.61 -17.22
CA TYR A 121 -8.59 -5.25 -15.92
C TYR A 121 -8.97 -6.50 -15.10
N ALA A 122 -9.65 -7.48 -15.72
CA ALA A 122 -10.04 -8.72 -15.06
C ALA A 122 -8.81 -9.54 -14.59
N ALA A 123 -7.76 -9.61 -15.40
CA ALA A 123 -6.52 -10.28 -15.05
C ALA A 123 -5.82 -9.58 -13.87
N ALA A 124 -5.71 -8.25 -13.92
CA ALA A 124 -5.14 -7.45 -12.84
C ALA A 124 -5.93 -7.60 -11.52
N HIS A 125 -7.26 -7.63 -11.62
CA HIS A 125 -8.12 -7.84 -10.46
C HIS A 125 -7.92 -9.24 -9.84
N ALA A 126 -7.82 -10.29 -10.67
CA ALA A 126 -7.54 -11.66 -10.21
C ALA A 126 -6.19 -11.75 -9.48
N THR A 127 -5.16 -11.13 -10.03
CA THR A 127 -3.84 -11.03 -9.41
C THR A 127 -3.89 -10.34 -8.04
N ARG A 128 -4.59 -9.23 -7.96
CA ARG A 128 -4.79 -8.53 -6.68
C ARG A 128 -5.46 -9.41 -5.63
N LEU A 129 -6.48 -10.18 -6.03
CA LEU A 129 -7.17 -11.11 -5.12
C LEU A 129 -6.28 -12.27 -4.67
N GLU A 130 -5.47 -12.82 -5.57
CA GLU A 130 -4.50 -13.85 -5.21
C GLU A 130 -3.51 -13.34 -4.16
N TYR A 131 -2.98 -12.14 -4.35
CA TYR A 131 -2.07 -11.54 -3.38
C TYR A 131 -2.75 -11.24 -2.05
N ALA A 132 -3.97 -10.71 -2.07
CA ALA A 132 -4.75 -10.50 -0.87
C ALA A 132 -4.96 -11.79 -0.06
N GLY A 133 -5.19 -12.93 -0.76
CA GLY A 133 -5.27 -14.24 -0.12
C GLY A 133 -3.96 -14.67 0.54
N LYS A 134 -2.81 -14.46 -0.15
CA LYS A 134 -1.48 -14.74 0.43
C LYS A 134 -1.19 -13.88 1.66
N MET A 135 -1.54 -12.59 1.61
CA MET A 135 -1.41 -11.69 2.75
C MET A 135 -2.33 -12.08 3.92
N ALA A 136 -3.56 -12.50 3.64
CA ALA A 136 -4.46 -13.00 4.67
C ALA A 136 -3.87 -14.22 5.40
N GLY A 137 -3.23 -15.14 4.67
CA GLY A 137 -2.52 -16.28 5.25
C GLY A 137 -1.37 -15.84 6.18
N LEU A 138 -0.61 -14.82 5.81
CA LEU A 138 0.44 -14.27 6.68
C LEU A 138 -0.16 -13.74 8.00
N PHE A 139 -1.30 -13.07 7.94
CA PHE A 139 -1.97 -12.52 9.12
C PHE A 139 -2.67 -13.57 10.01
N GLU A 140 -2.61 -14.85 9.67
CA GLU A 140 -2.92 -15.94 10.61
C GLU A 140 -1.76 -16.17 11.62
N GLU A 141 -0.54 -15.81 11.23
CA GLU A 141 0.67 -15.99 12.03
C GLU A 141 1.03 -14.75 12.85
N ILE A 142 0.60 -13.57 12.44
CA ILE A 142 0.92 -12.28 13.06
C ILE A 142 -0.34 -11.42 13.26
N ASP A 143 -0.26 -10.48 14.19
CA ASP A 143 -1.34 -9.55 14.48
C ASP A 143 -1.10 -8.18 13.81
N ILE A 144 0.18 -7.81 13.63
CA ILE A 144 0.59 -6.62 12.90
C ILE A 144 1.82 -6.92 12.03
N LEU A 145 1.97 -6.22 10.92
CA LEU A 145 3.18 -6.23 10.09
C LEU A 145 3.85 -4.86 10.17
N VAL A 146 5.15 -4.83 10.43
CA VAL A 146 5.94 -3.60 10.47
C VAL A 146 6.87 -3.54 9.26
N CYS A 147 6.74 -2.47 8.48
CA CYS A 147 7.57 -2.20 7.32
C CYS A 147 7.70 -0.69 7.10
N PRO A 148 8.71 -0.22 6.33
CA PRO A 148 8.76 1.15 5.88
C PRO A 148 7.54 1.50 5.03
N ALA A 149 6.92 2.64 5.27
CA ALA A 149 5.85 3.15 4.41
C ALA A 149 6.38 3.69 3.07
N MET A 150 7.62 4.18 3.08
CA MET A 150 8.35 4.66 1.92
C MET A 150 9.83 4.28 2.06
N PRO A 151 10.54 3.98 0.98
CA PRO A 151 11.93 3.56 1.04
C PRO A 151 12.91 4.72 1.35
N TYR A 152 12.47 5.96 1.31
CA TYR A 152 13.27 7.17 1.57
C TYR A 152 12.42 8.28 2.20
N ALA A 153 13.08 9.25 2.82
CA ALA A 153 12.43 10.46 3.32
C ALA A 153 11.96 11.35 2.16
N ALA A 154 11.05 12.28 2.44
CA ALA A 154 10.54 13.20 1.42
C ALA A 154 11.69 13.94 0.71
N PRO A 155 11.70 14.01 -0.63
CA PRO A 155 12.70 14.78 -1.38
C PRO A 155 12.53 16.28 -1.10
N ARG A 156 13.58 17.05 -1.41
CA ARG A 156 13.46 18.52 -1.41
C ARG A 156 12.56 18.96 -2.55
N ILE A 157 11.86 20.07 -2.34
CA ILE A 157 11.06 20.67 -3.42
C ILE A 157 11.98 21.01 -4.60
N GLY A 158 11.64 20.48 -5.77
CA GLY A 158 12.45 20.65 -7.01
C GLY A 158 13.38 19.47 -7.33
N ASP A 159 13.50 18.48 -6.45
CA ASP A 159 14.20 17.23 -6.76
C ASP A 159 13.20 16.27 -7.41
N ASP A 160 13.41 15.92 -8.67
CA ASP A 160 12.48 15.07 -9.45
C ASP A 160 12.61 13.57 -9.12
N ALA A 161 13.74 13.14 -8.56
CA ALA A 161 13.97 11.76 -8.12
C ALA A 161 15.07 11.69 -7.06
N LEU A 162 14.90 10.75 -6.12
CA LEU A 162 15.97 10.34 -5.21
C LEU A 162 16.61 9.04 -5.74
N PRO A 163 17.94 8.94 -5.78
CA PRO A 163 18.57 7.66 -6.07
C PRO A 163 18.24 6.68 -4.97
N LEU A 164 17.60 5.56 -5.30
CA LEU A 164 17.43 4.47 -4.36
C LEU A 164 18.78 3.83 -4.09
N PRO A 165 19.09 3.46 -2.82
CA PRO A 165 20.26 2.67 -2.52
C PRO A 165 20.18 1.35 -3.28
N GLY A 166 21.25 0.99 -4.00
CA GLY A 166 21.41 -0.25 -4.72
C GLY A 166 21.57 -1.45 -3.80
#